data_b95072f50beed0e1f9081d958cdc064b
#
_entry.id   b95072f50beed0e1f9081d958cdc064b
#
_cell.length_a   1.000
_cell.length_b   1.000
_cell.length_c   1.000
_cell.angle_alpha   90.00
_cell.angle_beta   90.00
_cell.angle_gamma   90.00
#
_symmetry.space_group_name_H-M   'P 1'
#
loop_
_entity.id
_entity.type
_entity.pdbx_description
1 polymer ?
#
loop_
_entity_poly.entity_id
_entity_poly.type
_entity_poly.pdbx_seq_one_letter_code
_entity_poly.pdbx_strand_id
1 'polypeptide(L)'
;MLARIASACLASGRNESDVELVAITKNHPAEVVAELVDLGHLHFGENRDQEASPKSLRLAEIRPDSKPTWHFVGQLQSNKVKSVLRYARVIHSIDRASLVSELAKQLPKFEGSYSGFIELNLTADPGRGGVLPENLPALAESVLNLENFELLGVMAVAGLGEDPKAEFEKVLSASRKLQELAPSANQLSIGMSEDFEVAIAMGATHIRVGSAITGPRPTNA
;
A
#
# COMPACT_ATOMS: atom_id res chain seq x y z
N MET A 1 9.27 -16.77 2.88
CA MET A 1 9.16 -15.30 2.75
C MET A 1 9.80 -14.59 3.95
N LEU A 2 9.35 -14.81 5.18
CA LEU A 2 9.88 -14.11 6.37
C LEU A 2 11.42 -14.23 6.51
N ALA A 3 12.00 -15.41 6.29
CA ALA A 3 13.46 -15.59 6.32
C ALA A 3 14.21 -14.72 5.29
N ARG A 4 13.63 -14.47 4.10
CA ARG A 4 14.22 -13.57 3.09
C ARG A 4 14.17 -12.11 3.57
N ILE A 5 13.06 -11.69 4.19
CA ILE A 5 12.92 -10.35 4.77
C ILE A 5 13.94 -10.16 5.88
N ALA A 6 14.03 -11.12 6.83
CA ALA A 6 15.01 -11.11 7.90
C ALA A 6 16.45 -10.98 7.39
N SER A 7 16.81 -11.77 6.36
CA SER A 7 18.12 -11.69 5.72
C SER A 7 18.40 -10.34 5.07
N ALA A 8 17.40 -9.76 4.37
CA ALA A 8 17.53 -8.45 3.74
C ALA A 8 17.68 -7.32 4.78
N CYS A 9 16.91 -7.38 5.88
CA CYS A 9 17.02 -6.44 6.99
C CYS A 9 18.41 -6.53 7.64
N LEU A 10 18.86 -7.73 7.96
CA LEU A 10 20.18 -7.94 8.55
C LEU A 10 21.30 -7.40 7.64
N ALA A 11 21.25 -7.71 6.35
CA ALA A 11 22.24 -7.24 5.36
C ALA A 11 22.26 -5.70 5.23
N SER A 12 21.16 -5.04 5.56
CA SER A 12 21.00 -3.58 5.48
C SER A 12 21.17 -2.87 6.83
N GLY A 13 21.48 -3.60 7.91
CA GLY A 13 21.60 -3.05 9.25
C GLY A 13 20.28 -2.55 9.84
N ARG A 14 19.15 -3.12 9.40
CA ARG A 14 17.79 -2.76 9.85
C ARG A 14 17.18 -3.86 10.71
N ASN A 15 16.18 -3.50 11.52
CA ASN A 15 15.38 -4.48 12.25
C ASN A 15 14.24 -4.99 11.36
N GLU A 16 13.81 -6.22 11.57
CA GLU A 16 12.63 -6.78 10.89
C GLU A 16 11.35 -5.98 11.20
N SER A 17 11.26 -5.43 12.41
CA SER A 17 10.16 -4.57 12.84
C SER A 17 10.05 -3.24 12.10
N ASP A 18 11.09 -2.85 11.34
CA ASP A 18 11.06 -1.62 10.52
C ASP A 18 10.34 -1.83 9.19
N VAL A 19 9.94 -3.08 8.90
CA VAL A 19 9.38 -3.47 7.59
C VAL A 19 8.07 -4.20 7.77
N GLU A 20 6.98 -3.59 7.33
CA GLU A 20 5.66 -4.22 7.29
C GLU A 20 5.50 -5.01 5.98
N LEU A 21 5.19 -6.30 6.11
CA LEU A 21 4.83 -7.15 4.99
C LEU A 21 3.33 -7.03 4.71
N VAL A 22 2.95 -6.45 3.59
CA VAL A 22 1.58 -6.45 3.09
C VAL A 22 1.40 -7.63 2.14
N ALA A 23 0.69 -8.68 2.59
CA ALA A 23 0.39 -9.85 1.77
C ALA A 23 -0.69 -9.51 0.73
N ILE A 24 -0.34 -9.54 -0.55
CA ILE A 24 -1.27 -9.25 -1.64
C ILE A 24 -2.06 -10.49 -1.98
N THR A 25 -3.36 -10.47 -1.66
CA THR A 25 -4.27 -11.62 -1.76
C THR A 25 -5.27 -11.53 -2.92
N LYS A 26 -5.03 -10.59 -3.86
CA LYS A 26 -5.87 -10.48 -5.08
C LYS A 26 -5.95 -11.80 -5.84
N ASN A 27 -7.14 -12.10 -6.38
CA ASN A 27 -7.49 -13.35 -7.09
C ASN A 27 -7.45 -14.62 -6.21
N HIS A 28 -7.36 -14.49 -4.90
CA HIS A 28 -7.46 -15.60 -3.95
C HIS A 28 -8.72 -15.46 -3.08
N PRO A 29 -9.36 -16.56 -2.66
CA PRO A 29 -10.55 -16.52 -1.81
C PRO A 29 -10.24 -16.10 -0.36
N ALA A 30 -11.26 -15.80 0.42
CA ALA A 30 -11.13 -15.42 1.82
C ALA A 30 -10.49 -16.51 2.69
N GLU A 31 -10.65 -17.77 2.31
CA GLU A 31 -10.07 -18.94 2.97
C GLU A 31 -8.52 -18.88 2.99
N VAL A 32 -7.89 -18.43 1.90
CA VAL A 32 -6.43 -18.21 1.85
C VAL A 32 -6.01 -17.10 2.83
N VAL A 33 -6.82 -16.04 2.93
CA VAL A 33 -6.55 -14.97 3.92
C VAL A 33 -6.69 -15.52 5.33
N ALA A 34 -7.71 -16.38 5.59
CA ALA A 34 -7.90 -17.01 6.89
C ALA A 34 -6.74 -17.91 7.29
N GLU A 35 -6.15 -18.67 6.35
CA GLU A 35 -4.95 -19.46 6.59
C GLU A 35 -3.76 -18.58 7.01
N LEU A 36 -3.58 -17.43 6.35
CA LEU A 36 -2.52 -16.47 6.71
C LEU A 36 -2.77 -15.84 8.09
N VAL A 37 -4.04 -15.56 8.44
CA VAL A 37 -4.42 -15.11 9.79
C VAL A 37 -4.07 -16.17 10.84
N ASP A 38 -4.36 -17.45 10.57
CA ASP A 38 -4.02 -18.56 11.46
C ASP A 38 -2.50 -18.72 11.65
N LEU A 39 -1.70 -18.28 10.68
CA LEU A 39 -0.24 -18.19 10.78
C LEU A 39 0.25 -16.91 11.47
N GLY A 40 -0.65 -16.04 11.93
CA GLY A 40 -0.34 -14.81 12.67
C GLY A 40 -0.11 -13.58 11.78
N HIS A 41 -0.37 -13.67 10.46
CA HIS A 41 -0.23 -12.52 9.57
C HIS A 41 -1.53 -11.71 9.52
N LEU A 42 -1.42 -10.37 9.65
CA LEU A 42 -2.60 -9.51 9.77
C LEU A 42 -2.68 -8.35 8.76
N HIS A 43 -1.71 -8.19 7.86
CA HIS A 43 -1.67 -7.09 6.90
C HIS A 43 -1.91 -7.58 5.47
N PHE A 44 -3.08 -7.26 4.90
CA PHE A 44 -3.52 -7.78 3.59
C PHE A 44 -3.76 -6.66 2.59
N GLY A 45 -3.25 -6.82 1.37
CA GLY A 45 -3.38 -5.85 0.31
C GLY A 45 -4.29 -6.32 -0.83
N GLU A 46 -5.19 -5.44 -1.26
CA GLU A 46 -6.13 -5.69 -2.33
C GLU A 46 -6.11 -4.59 -3.40
N ASN A 47 -6.40 -4.99 -4.64
CA ASN A 47 -6.33 -4.08 -5.79
C ASN A 47 -7.70 -3.63 -6.30
N ARG A 48 -8.77 -4.38 -6.01
CA ARG A 48 -10.11 -4.16 -6.59
C ARG A 48 -11.17 -4.26 -5.50
N ASP A 49 -11.99 -3.22 -5.36
CA ASP A 49 -13.06 -3.16 -4.38
C ASP A 49 -14.09 -4.29 -4.55
N GLN A 50 -14.42 -4.65 -5.81
CA GLN A 50 -15.37 -5.71 -6.11
C GLN A 50 -14.94 -7.07 -5.56
N GLU A 51 -13.65 -7.29 -5.40
CA GLU A 51 -13.08 -8.51 -4.83
C GLU A 51 -12.84 -8.37 -3.32
N ALA A 52 -12.29 -7.25 -2.90
CA ALA A 52 -11.87 -7.00 -1.53
C ALA A 52 -13.05 -6.89 -0.55
N SER A 53 -14.12 -6.16 -0.94
CA SER A 53 -15.26 -5.94 -0.06
C SER A 53 -15.98 -7.24 0.35
N PRO A 54 -16.39 -8.15 -0.56
CA PRO A 54 -16.96 -9.42 -0.15
C PRO A 54 -15.95 -10.33 0.57
N LYS A 55 -14.67 -10.28 0.19
CA LYS A 55 -13.61 -11.06 0.85
C LYS A 55 -13.42 -10.64 2.31
N SER A 56 -13.43 -9.34 2.60
CA SER A 56 -13.30 -8.84 3.97
C SER A 56 -14.48 -9.22 4.84
N LEU A 57 -15.71 -9.20 4.30
CA LEU A 57 -16.91 -9.66 4.99
C LEU A 57 -16.83 -11.17 5.27
N ARG A 58 -16.44 -11.95 4.25
CA ARG A 58 -16.31 -13.41 4.42
C ARG A 58 -15.23 -13.76 5.44
N LEU A 59 -14.11 -13.06 5.47
CA LEU A 59 -13.08 -13.26 6.50
C LEU A 59 -13.64 -12.98 7.90
N ALA A 60 -14.39 -11.90 8.08
CA ALA A 60 -15.02 -11.58 9.37
C ALA A 60 -16.01 -12.67 9.84
N GLU A 61 -16.70 -13.36 8.92
CA GLU A 61 -17.55 -14.49 9.25
C GLU A 61 -16.76 -15.71 9.73
N ILE A 62 -15.66 -16.06 9.03
CA ILE A 62 -14.90 -17.28 9.30
C ILE A 62 -13.80 -17.10 10.35
N ARG A 63 -13.40 -15.85 10.65
CA ARG A 63 -12.42 -15.47 11.69
C ARG A 63 -12.89 -14.22 12.45
N PRO A 64 -14.00 -14.28 13.19
CA PRO A 64 -14.63 -13.10 13.82
C PRO A 64 -13.74 -12.41 14.86
N ASP A 65 -12.83 -13.15 15.49
CA ASP A 65 -11.91 -12.59 16.50
C ASP A 65 -10.64 -11.98 15.89
N SER A 66 -10.41 -12.17 14.59
CA SER A 66 -9.26 -11.58 13.90
C SER A 66 -9.48 -10.09 13.66
N LYS A 67 -8.36 -9.32 13.72
CA LYS A 67 -8.38 -7.88 13.46
C LYS A 67 -7.38 -7.54 12.36
N PRO A 68 -7.63 -8.00 11.13
CA PRO A 68 -6.72 -7.73 10.02
C PRO A 68 -6.74 -6.24 9.66
N THR A 69 -5.60 -5.73 9.27
CA THR A 69 -5.46 -4.44 8.61
C THR A 69 -5.51 -4.64 7.10
N TRP A 70 -6.57 -4.12 6.48
CA TRP A 70 -6.70 -4.13 5.04
C TRP A 70 -6.06 -2.90 4.41
N HIS A 71 -5.23 -3.12 3.42
CA HIS A 71 -4.57 -2.11 2.60
C HIS A 71 -5.18 -2.11 1.21
N PHE A 72 -5.61 -0.95 0.74
CA PHE A 72 -6.02 -0.79 -0.65
C PHE A 72 -4.82 -0.29 -1.46
N VAL A 73 -4.31 -1.12 -2.37
CA VAL A 73 -3.06 -0.85 -3.09
C VAL A 73 -3.24 -0.66 -4.60
N GLY A 74 -4.45 -0.93 -5.13
CA GLY A 74 -4.77 -0.68 -6.52
C GLY A 74 -5.29 0.74 -6.75
N GLN A 75 -5.44 1.14 -8.00
CA GLN A 75 -5.98 2.46 -8.35
C GLN A 75 -7.41 2.64 -7.82
N LEU A 76 -7.61 3.60 -6.93
CA LEU A 76 -8.89 3.83 -6.28
C LEU A 76 -9.77 4.77 -7.10
N GLN A 77 -10.88 4.24 -7.63
CA GLN A 77 -11.91 5.05 -8.26
C GLN A 77 -12.68 5.86 -7.21
N SER A 78 -12.98 7.13 -7.50
CA SER A 78 -13.66 8.02 -6.53
C SER A 78 -15.03 7.48 -6.10
N ASN A 79 -15.81 6.85 -6.99
CA ASN A 79 -17.10 6.23 -6.67
C ASN A 79 -16.99 4.99 -5.76
N LYS A 80 -15.78 4.44 -5.55
CA LYS A 80 -15.50 3.30 -4.68
C LYS A 80 -15.00 3.67 -3.28
N VAL A 81 -14.65 4.91 -3.05
CA VAL A 81 -14.11 5.41 -1.76
C VAL A 81 -14.99 4.98 -0.59
N LYS A 82 -16.31 5.23 -0.67
CA LYS A 82 -17.26 4.85 0.39
C LYS A 82 -17.24 3.34 0.70
N SER A 83 -17.09 2.49 -0.31
CA SER A 83 -17.02 1.04 -0.11
C SER A 83 -15.70 0.64 0.53
N VAL A 84 -14.58 1.18 0.02
CA VAL A 84 -13.22 0.87 0.50
C VAL A 84 -13.03 1.28 1.97
N LEU A 85 -13.54 2.43 2.39
CA LEU A 85 -13.46 2.90 3.78
C LEU A 85 -14.19 2.00 4.80
N ARG A 86 -15.04 1.07 4.37
CA ARG A 86 -15.70 0.12 5.26
C ARG A 86 -14.76 -0.97 5.78
N TYR A 87 -13.75 -1.32 4.99
CA TYR A 87 -12.83 -2.40 5.34
C TYR A 87 -11.36 -1.98 5.37
N ALA A 88 -10.89 -1.16 4.42
CA ALA A 88 -9.50 -0.75 4.36
C ALA A 88 -9.21 0.40 5.33
N ARG A 89 -8.09 0.32 6.02
CA ARG A 89 -7.56 1.35 6.91
C ARG A 89 -6.38 2.10 6.32
N VAL A 90 -5.70 1.49 5.36
CA VAL A 90 -4.53 2.08 4.69
C VAL A 90 -4.76 2.14 3.19
N ILE A 91 -4.63 3.32 2.58
CA ILE A 91 -4.79 3.56 1.15
C ILE A 91 -3.43 3.91 0.57
N HIS A 92 -2.90 3.08 -0.35
CA HIS A 92 -1.57 3.30 -0.92
C HIS A 92 -1.58 4.10 -2.24
N SER A 93 -2.76 4.34 -2.80
CA SER A 93 -2.94 4.81 -4.18
C SER A 93 -3.60 6.19 -4.26
N ILE A 94 -3.18 7.12 -3.40
CA ILE A 94 -3.67 8.51 -3.50
C ILE A 94 -2.86 9.22 -4.59
N ASP A 95 -3.50 9.49 -5.72
CA ASP A 95 -2.82 9.92 -6.94
C ASP A 95 -3.34 11.23 -7.54
N ARG A 96 -4.46 11.78 -7.04
CA ARG A 96 -5.11 12.94 -7.66
C ARG A 96 -6.04 13.71 -6.72
N ALA A 97 -6.22 15.00 -6.98
CA ALA A 97 -7.05 15.90 -6.17
C ALA A 97 -8.53 15.48 -6.10
N SER A 98 -9.08 14.90 -7.19
CA SER A 98 -10.49 14.43 -7.19
C SER A 98 -10.72 13.27 -6.24
N LEU A 99 -9.71 12.40 -6.03
CA LEU A 99 -9.77 11.33 -5.03
C LEU A 99 -9.69 11.92 -3.61
N VAL A 100 -8.79 12.87 -3.38
CA VAL A 100 -8.68 13.56 -2.07
C VAL A 100 -9.99 14.29 -1.73
N SER A 101 -10.61 14.96 -2.69
CA SER A 101 -11.92 15.60 -2.50
C SER A 101 -13.02 14.61 -2.12
N GLU A 102 -12.99 13.40 -2.68
CA GLU A 102 -13.97 12.37 -2.30
C GLU A 102 -13.65 11.77 -0.93
N LEU A 103 -12.38 11.57 -0.60
CA LEU A 103 -11.96 11.16 0.75
C LEU A 103 -12.44 12.17 1.80
N ALA A 104 -12.25 13.46 1.57
CA ALA A 104 -12.72 14.54 2.46
C ALA A 104 -14.23 14.48 2.73
N LYS A 105 -15.04 14.13 1.71
CA LYS A 105 -16.50 13.97 1.86
C LYS A 105 -16.91 12.71 2.60
N GLN A 106 -16.13 11.65 2.51
CA GLN A 106 -16.53 10.34 3.03
C GLN A 106 -15.94 10.06 4.42
N LEU A 107 -14.67 10.41 4.69
CA LEU A 107 -13.99 10.13 5.96
C LEU A 107 -14.80 10.51 7.20
N PRO A 108 -15.43 11.71 7.29
CA PRO A 108 -16.22 12.08 8.47
C PRO A 108 -17.43 11.20 8.76
N LYS A 109 -17.82 10.33 7.83
CA LYS A 109 -18.96 9.40 7.97
C LYS A 109 -18.56 8.04 8.54
N PHE A 110 -17.28 7.83 8.77
CA PHE A 110 -16.73 6.57 9.27
C PHE A 110 -15.95 6.81 10.56
N GLU A 111 -16.10 5.89 11.49
CA GLU A 111 -15.34 5.91 12.74
C GLU A 111 -13.92 5.34 12.56
N GLY A 112 -13.01 5.82 13.40
CA GLY A 112 -11.62 5.38 13.45
C GLY A 112 -10.66 6.23 12.63
N SER A 113 -9.41 5.84 12.66
CA SER A 113 -8.32 6.50 11.95
C SER A 113 -8.02 5.80 10.64
N TYR A 114 -7.69 6.58 9.64
CA TYR A 114 -7.25 6.13 8.33
C TYR A 114 -5.86 6.66 8.06
N SER A 115 -5.13 5.97 7.22
CA SER A 115 -3.81 6.45 6.80
C SER A 115 -3.54 6.08 5.34
N GLY A 116 -2.46 6.63 4.79
CA GLY A 116 -2.10 6.24 3.43
C GLY A 116 -0.88 6.94 2.87
N PHE A 117 -0.63 6.58 1.63
CA PHE A 117 0.51 7.03 0.86
C PHE A 117 0.06 7.76 -0.40
N ILE A 118 0.82 8.74 -0.82
CA ILE A 118 0.68 9.32 -2.16
C ILE A 118 1.42 8.42 -3.14
N GLU A 119 0.71 7.94 -4.16
CA GLU A 119 1.29 7.14 -5.24
C GLU A 119 2.03 8.04 -6.22
N LEU A 120 3.31 7.72 -6.48
CA LEU A 120 4.14 8.42 -7.47
C LEU A 120 4.10 7.69 -8.81
N ASN A 121 3.96 8.44 -9.89
CA ASN A 121 4.24 7.98 -11.24
C ASN A 121 5.71 8.26 -11.54
N LEU A 122 6.51 7.22 -11.65
CA LEU A 122 7.95 7.30 -11.97
C LEU A 122 8.23 7.29 -13.48
N THR A 123 7.19 7.13 -14.29
CA THR A 123 7.28 6.99 -15.75
C THR A 123 6.68 8.20 -16.45
N ALA A 124 6.98 8.36 -17.73
CA ALA A 124 6.33 9.35 -18.57
C ALA A 124 4.97 8.89 -19.15
N ASP A 125 4.50 7.67 -18.77
CA ASP A 125 3.22 7.14 -19.26
C ASP A 125 2.04 7.76 -18.48
N PRO A 126 1.22 8.60 -19.11
CA PRO A 126 0.07 9.21 -18.46
C PRO A 126 -1.06 8.21 -18.16
N GLY A 127 -1.05 7.02 -18.77
CA GLY A 127 -2.00 5.94 -18.51
C GLY A 127 -1.70 5.17 -17.21
N ARG A 128 -0.51 5.36 -16.64
CA ARG A 128 -0.12 4.77 -15.37
C ARG A 128 -0.57 5.67 -14.22
N GLY A 129 -1.18 5.08 -13.17
CA GLY A 129 -1.56 5.80 -11.96
C GLY A 129 -0.36 6.46 -11.25
N GLY A 130 -0.68 7.38 -10.35
CA GLY A 130 0.31 8.11 -9.57
C GLY A 130 0.45 9.58 -10.01
N VAL A 131 0.85 10.41 -9.07
CA VAL A 131 1.17 11.82 -9.31
C VAL A 131 2.63 11.96 -9.77
N LEU A 132 2.88 12.86 -10.70
CA LEU A 132 4.27 13.19 -11.08
C LEU A 132 5.00 13.84 -9.90
N PRO A 133 6.31 13.61 -9.70
CA PRO A 133 7.06 14.13 -8.55
C PRO A 133 6.99 15.66 -8.38
N GLU A 134 6.86 16.41 -9.46
CA GLU A 134 6.70 17.86 -9.44
C GLU A 134 5.35 18.32 -8.86
N ASN A 135 4.32 17.50 -8.94
CA ASN A 135 2.98 17.78 -8.45
C ASN A 135 2.73 17.21 -7.03
N LEU A 136 3.69 16.45 -6.48
CA LEU A 136 3.60 15.85 -5.15
C LEU A 136 3.29 16.88 -4.05
N PRO A 137 3.96 18.06 -3.97
CA PRO A 137 3.71 19.03 -2.90
C PRO A 137 2.25 19.50 -2.85
N ALA A 138 1.68 19.88 -3.99
CA ALA A 138 0.29 20.37 -4.06
C ALA A 138 -0.74 19.30 -3.66
N LEU A 139 -0.48 18.03 -4.04
CA LEU A 139 -1.34 16.93 -3.62
C LEU A 139 -1.18 16.64 -2.12
N ALA A 140 0.06 16.67 -1.60
CA ALA A 140 0.34 16.46 -0.19
C ALA A 140 -0.36 17.49 0.70
N GLU A 141 -0.31 18.79 0.36
CA GLU A 141 -1.05 19.83 1.07
C GLU A 141 -2.55 19.51 1.15
N SER A 142 -3.13 19.01 0.06
CA SER A 142 -4.55 18.63 0.04
C SER A 142 -4.83 17.42 0.94
N VAL A 143 -3.93 16.44 0.99
CA VAL A 143 -4.07 15.23 1.85
C VAL A 143 -3.90 15.59 3.33
N LEU A 144 -2.97 16.49 3.66
CA LEU A 144 -2.72 16.94 5.04
C LEU A 144 -3.92 17.67 5.67
N ASN A 145 -4.84 18.18 4.85
CA ASN A 145 -6.09 18.82 5.31
C ASN A 145 -7.24 17.81 5.53
N LEU A 146 -7.04 16.51 5.31
CA LEU A 146 -8.06 15.49 5.56
C LEU A 146 -8.23 15.24 7.06
N GLU A 147 -9.46 15.28 7.55
CA GLU A 147 -9.79 14.90 8.92
C GLU A 147 -9.69 13.39 9.10
N ASN A 148 -9.22 12.93 10.25
CA ASN A 148 -9.07 11.50 10.59
C ASN A 148 -8.21 10.69 9.61
N PHE A 149 -7.26 11.36 8.94
CA PHE A 149 -6.37 10.74 7.98
C PHE A 149 -4.91 11.12 8.21
N GLU A 150 -4.04 10.14 8.30
CA GLU A 150 -2.60 10.32 8.45
C GLU A 150 -1.88 10.07 7.11
N LEU A 151 -1.12 11.05 6.64
CA LEU A 151 -0.21 10.87 5.51
C LEU A 151 1.07 10.17 5.99
N LEU A 152 1.26 8.91 5.60
CA LEU A 152 2.42 8.10 6.01
C LEU A 152 3.67 8.39 5.18
N GLY A 153 3.50 8.73 3.90
CA GLY A 153 4.62 8.94 3.00
C GLY A 153 4.26 8.72 1.53
N VAL A 154 5.15 8.10 0.78
CA VAL A 154 4.98 7.85 -0.65
C VAL A 154 4.95 6.36 -0.98
N MET A 155 4.19 6.02 -2.01
CA MET A 155 4.15 4.70 -2.63
C MET A 155 4.64 4.79 -4.07
N ALA A 156 5.35 3.77 -4.53
CA ALA A 156 5.66 3.62 -5.95
C ALA A 156 5.81 2.14 -6.36
N VAL A 157 5.66 1.91 -7.66
CA VAL A 157 5.95 0.64 -8.31
C VAL A 157 7.04 0.89 -9.35
N ALA A 158 8.15 0.18 -9.27
CA ALA A 158 9.22 0.25 -10.25
C ALA A 158 8.71 -0.09 -11.66
N GLY A 159 9.28 0.55 -12.66
CA GLY A 159 8.96 0.28 -14.07
C GLY A 159 9.32 -1.16 -14.45
N LEU A 160 8.51 -1.77 -15.33
CA LEU A 160 8.81 -3.10 -15.84
C LEU A 160 10.10 -3.03 -16.70
N GLY A 161 11.10 -3.85 -16.33
CA GLY A 161 12.39 -3.90 -17.03
C GLY A 161 13.37 -2.78 -16.66
N GLU A 162 12.96 -1.86 -15.78
CA GLU A 162 13.85 -0.82 -15.24
C GLU A 162 14.69 -1.36 -14.08
N ASP A 163 15.82 -0.72 -13.80
CA ASP A 163 16.62 -1.00 -12.61
C ASP A 163 15.87 -0.55 -11.35
N PRO A 164 15.45 -1.48 -10.45
CA PRO A 164 14.71 -1.12 -9.26
C PRO A 164 15.44 -0.10 -8.38
N LYS A 165 16.77 -0.17 -8.32
CA LYS A 165 17.57 0.75 -7.52
C LYS A 165 17.45 2.19 -8.04
N ALA A 166 17.59 2.38 -9.34
CA ALA A 166 17.45 3.69 -9.97
C ALA A 166 16.05 4.28 -9.79
N GLU A 167 15.01 3.42 -9.90
CA GLU A 167 13.63 3.83 -9.66
C GLU A 167 13.39 4.23 -8.19
N PHE A 168 13.88 3.44 -7.24
CA PHE A 168 13.73 3.76 -5.82
C PHE A 168 14.54 5.00 -5.40
N GLU A 169 15.66 5.33 -6.04
CA GLU A 169 16.37 6.61 -5.83
C GLU A 169 15.48 7.82 -6.15
N LYS A 170 14.66 7.73 -7.21
CA LYS A 170 13.65 8.78 -7.54
C LYS A 170 12.60 8.90 -6.42
N VAL A 171 12.14 7.76 -5.88
CA VAL A 171 11.19 7.74 -4.76
C VAL A 171 11.78 8.39 -3.52
N LEU A 172 13.02 8.06 -3.18
CA LEU A 172 13.73 8.67 -2.03
C LEU A 172 13.88 10.17 -2.19
N SER A 173 14.16 10.64 -3.41
CA SER A 173 14.22 12.08 -3.69
C SER A 173 12.87 12.77 -3.49
N ALA A 174 11.78 12.16 -3.96
CA ALA A 174 10.42 12.68 -3.77
C ALA A 174 10.00 12.64 -2.28
N SER A 175 10.34 11.56 -1.58
CA SER A 175 10.07 11.42 -0.13
C SER A 175 10.76 12.52 0.68
N ARG A 176 12.02 12.85 0.39
CA ARG A 176 12.72 13.97 1.06
C ARG A 176 12.00 15.29 0.86
N LYS A 177 11.50 15.58 -0.35
CA LYS A 177 10.70 16.79 -0.62
C LYS A 177 9.38 16.79 0.14
N LEU A 178 8.73 15.62 0.26
CA LEU A 178 7.51 15.49 1.06
C LEU A 178 7.78 15.80 2.54
N GLN A 179 8.90 15.33 3.08
CA GLN A 179 9.28 15.54 4.48
C GLN A 179 9.60 17.02 4.81
N GLU A 180 9.92 17.84 3.81
CA GLU A 180 10.04 19.31 4.01
C GLU A 180 8.69 19.94 4.38
N LEU A 181 7.57 19.37 3.90
CA LEU A 181 6.20 19.80 4.19
C LEU A 181 5.60 19.04 5.38
N ALA A 182 5.85 17.76 5.47
CA ALA A 182 5.30 16.85 6.46
C ALA A 182 6.40 15.92 7.00
N PRO A 183 7.16 16.33 8.02
CA PRO A 183 8.31 15.55 8.54
C PRO A 183 7.95 14.13 9.00
N SER A 184 6.73 13.93 9.48
CA SER A 184 6.23 12.59 9.88
C SER A 184 5.90 11.67 8.69
N ALA A 185 5.70 12.20 7.48
CA ALA A 185 5.37 11.42 6.29
C ALA A 185 6.64 10.83 5.64
N ASN A 186 7.35 10.01 6.40
CA ASN A 186 8.68 9.46 6.06
C ASN A 186 8.66 7.99 5.62
N GLN A 187 7.49 7.37 5.61
CA GLN A 187 7.36 5.96 5.28
C GLN A 187 7.36 5.73 3.75
N LEU A 188 7.84 4.56 3.35
CA LEU A 188 8.01 4.17 1.96
C LEU A 188 7.29 2.85 1.68
N SER A 189 6.24 2.91 0.86
CA SER A 189 5.58 1.72 0.35
C SER A 189 6.17 1.38 -1.02
N ILE A 190 7.25 0.61 -1.05
CA ILE A 190 7.98 0.18 -2.24
C ILE A 190 8.45 -1.26 -2.09
N GLY A 191 8.69 -1.94 -3.20
CA GLY A 191 9.13 -3.32 -3.21
C GLY A 191 7.98 -4.32 -3.34
N MET A 192 8.15 -5.22 -4.29
CA MET A 192 7.25 -6.33 -4.61
C MET A 192 8.03 -7.65 -4.62
N SER A 193 7.42 -8.75 -5.10
CA SER A 193 7.99 -10.11 -5.05
C SER A 193 9.41 -10.24 -5.63
N GLU A 194 9.79 -9.40 -6.61
CA GLU A 194 11.04 -9.51 -7.34
C GLU A 194 12.12 -8.51 -6.89
N ASP A 195 11.73 -7.42 -6.18
CA ASP A 195 12.62 -6.31 -5.87
C ASP A 195 12.56 -5.85 -4.39
N PHE A 196 11.84 -6.56 -3.53
CA PHE A 196 11.66 -6.15 -2.13
C PHE A 196 12.97 -6.16 -1.33
N GLU A 197 13.94 -7.01 -1.63
CA GLU A 197 15.24 -6.99 -0.94
C GLU A 197 15.99 -5.68 -1.24
N VAL A 198 15.96 -5.22 -2.49
CA VAL A 198 16.53 -3.91 -2.88
C VAL A 198 15.76 -2.79 -2.19
N ALA A 199 14.42 -2.88 -2.18
CA ALA A 199 13.59 -1.90 -1.50
C ALA A 199 13.89 -1.81 0.01
N ILE A 200 14.06 -2.93 0.70
CA ILE A 200 14.44 -2.98 2.12
C ILE A 200 15.79 -2.29 2.33
N ALA A 201 16.79 -2.61 1.52
CA ALA A 201 18.11 -1.98 1.59
C ALA A 201 18.05 -0.46 1.37
N MET A 202 17.05 0.03 0.63
CA MET A 202 16.82 1.44 0.36
C MET A 202 15.83 2.12 1.30
N GLY A 203 15.39 1.44 2.37
CA GLY A 203 14.59 2.04 3.43
C GLY A 203 13.08 1.79 3.34
N ALA A 204 12.62 0.84 2.52
CA ALA A 204 11.20 0.46 2.50
C ALA A 204 10.67 0.18 3.90
N THR A 205 9.52 0.75 4.24
CA THR A 205 8.78 0.45 5.48
C THR A 205 7.60 -0.48 5.23
N HIS A 206 7.09 -0.52 4.00
CA HIS A 206 6.03 -1.41 3.56
C HIS A 206 6.45 -2.08 2.26
N ILE A 207 6.49 -3.40 2.25
CA ILE A 207 6.70 -4.22 1.05
C ILE A 207 5.39 -4.95 0.70
N ARG A 208 5.09 -5.09 -0.57
CA ARG A 208 3.83 -5.65 -1.06
C ARG A 208 4.09 -6.92 -1.85
N VAL A 209 3.92 -8.05 -1.21
CA VAL A 209 4.30 -9.35 -1.78
C VAL A 209 3.07 -10.23 -2.00
N GLY A 210 2.90 -10.76 -3.19
CA GLY A 210 1.78 -11.63 -3.56
C GLY A 210 2.25 -13.04 -3.91
N SER A 211 2.62 -13.30 -5.16
CA SER A 211 2.90 -14.63 -5.70
C SER A 211 3.95 -15.43 -4.93
N ALA A 212 4.87 -14.78 -4.25
CA ALA A 212 5.86 -15.45 -3.41
C ALA A 212 5.28 -15.95 -2.05
N ILE A 213 4.04 -15.56 -1.71
CA ILE A 213 3.31 -16.02 -0.52
C ILE A 213 2.17 -16.95 -0.92
N THR A 214 1.30 -16.52 -1.83
CA THR A 214 0.06 -17.22 -2.19
C THR A 214 0.23 -18.18 -3.38
N GLY A 215 1.45 -18.25 -3.96
CA GLY A 215 1.69 -19.06 -5.15
C GLY A 215 1.21 -18.40 -6.45
N PRO A 216 1.29 -19.13 -7.58
CA PRO A 216 0.80 -18.65 -8.85
C PRO A 216 -0.71 -18.42 -8.80
N ARG A 217 -1.19 -17.48 -9.62
CA ARG A 217 -2.63 -17.19 -9.70
C ARG A 217 -3.41 -18.46 -10.04
N PRO A 218 -4.56 -18.71 -9.36
CA PRO A 218 -5.46 -19.76 -9.81
C PRO A 218 -5.83 -19.50 -11.26
N THR A 219 -5.55 -20.46 -12.14
CA THR A 219 -6.07 -20.44 -13.50
C THR A 219 -7.58 -20.65 -13.37
N ASN A 220 -8.37 -19.62 -13.68
CA ASN A 220 -9.80 -19.81 -13.81
C ASN A 220 -10.04 -20.92 -14.84
N ALA A 221 -10.53 -22.07 -14.37
CA ALA A 221 -11.07 -23.12 -15.21
C ALA A 221 -12.43 -22.69 -15.77
#